data_f56b9b7706ddee381e31ab11e90d8eab
#
_entry.id   f56b9b7706ddee381e31ab11e90d8eab
#
_cell.length_a   1.000
_cell.length_b   1.000
_cell.length_c   1.000
_cell.angle_alpha   90.00
_cell.angle_beta   90.00
_cell.angle_gamma   90.00
#
_symmetry.space_group_name_H-M   'P 1'
#
loop_
_entity.id
_entity.type
_entity.pdbx_description
1 polymer ?
#
loop_
_entity_poly.entity_id
_entity_poly.type
_entity_poly.pdbx_seq_one_letter_code
_entity_poly.pdbx_strand_id
1 'polypeptide(L)'
;MKINSNKAVKNTLKGIFLFLASSHFVHSETNLSANNTTSKTASNANADEFTNAAGSKPFSHQIKMNDTEFDQYILGRSFFTIPWVEAPSATTARDGLGPHFSSNTCVSCHINNGSAPTISDENQPLRSLVFKLTQPSKHTSRWLVNNLDTPMHDSVPDPVYGAQVSIRGNGKVKPEAQTRLKTESHSFTYPDGQSLTLTTFIPYLDKLAYGPLAKDTVIALRQPPTLAGLRLIEQVSNEQILAWEDPLDTNKDGISGRANWLNAPDQAEKILGRMNWKASAPNIVGQTANAAAHDLGLTNPFFPEELCQPAQADCLAAPRGDETRLGSLDLPMLRLQAIASFIRDHKAPQSVALDTTARQGKALFEEVGCGGCHRSTLTTTKGVEFHPYSDLLLHDMGEALQDGRPEFLATEREFRTAPLWGVGARVRAQHRFLHDARAKTPEEAILWHGGEAEIAKSKFIKLDQTERLALLHFLEQL
;
A
#
# COMPACT_ATOMS: atom_id res chain seq x y z
N MET A 1 -22.77 -2.15 60.95
CA MET A 1 -23.95 -3.04 61.18
C MET A 1 -23.82 -4.19 60.20
N LYS A 2 -23.58 -5.36 60.77
CA LYS A 2 -23.44 -6.69 60.15
C LYS A 2 -24.72 -7.06 59.38
N ILE A 3 -24.64 -7.81 58.28
CA ILE A 3 -25.08 -9.23 58.20
C ILE A 3 -24.81 -9.74 56.78
N ASN A 4 -24.05 -10.80 56.76
CA ASN A 4 -23.88 -11.93 55.87
C ASN A 4 -25.16 -12.57 55.30
N SER A 5 -25.09 -13.19 54.11
CA SER A 5 -25.15 -14.66 54.06
C SER A 5 -24.98 -15.23 52.64
N ASN A 6 -24.11 -16.22 52.56
CA ASN A 6 -23.91 -17.23 51.51
C ASN A 6 -25.15 -18.06 51.19
N LYS A 7 -25.25 -18.56 49.95
CA LYS A 7 -25.65 -19.96 49.71
C LYS A 7 -25.13 -20.49 48.40
N ALA A 8 -24.22 -21.43 48.49
CA ALA A 8 -23.81 -22.37 47.45
C ALA A 8 -24.82 -23.55 47.40
N VAL A 9 -25.08 -24.10 46.25
CA VAL A 9 -25.58 -25.45 46.07
C VAL A 9 -24.81 -26.18 44.98
N LYS A 10 -24.38 -27.39 45.40
CA LYS A 10 -23.51 -28.36 44.71
C LYS A 10 -24.31 -29.34 43.83
N ASN A 11 -23.61 -29.84 42.82
CA ASN A 11 -23.56 -31.24 42.31
C ASN A 11 -24.76 -31.88 41.63
N THR A 12 -24.54 -32.50 40.45
CA THR A 12 -24.42 -33.96 40.32
C THR A 12 -23.90 -34.40 38.95
N LEU A 13 -22.91 -35.30 39.00
CA LEU A 13 -22.36 -36.13 37.89
C LEU A 13 -23.30 -37.28 37.53
N LYS A 14 -23.18 -37.80 36.30
CA LYS A 14 -23.23 -39.20 35.78
C LYS A 14 -23.84 -39.15 34.38
N GLY A 15 -23.39 -39.89 33.37
CA GLY A 15 -22.68 -41.10 33.29
C GLY A 15 -22.24 -41.44 31.85
N ILE A 16 -21.28 -42.29 31.82
CA ILE A 16 -20.58 -42.92 30.69
C ILE A 16 -21.52 -43.88 29.95
N PHE A 17 -21.43 -43.91 28.58
CA PHE A 17 -21.69 -45.16 27.84
C PHE A 17 -20.72 -45.27 26.65
N LEU A 18 -19.84 -46.26 26.78
CA LEU A 18 -18.99 -46.82 25.75
C LEU A 18 -19.82 -47.80 24.90
N PHE A 19 -19.72 -47.73 23.56
CA PHE A 19 -20.05 -48.85 22.68
C PHE A 19 -18.95 -49.08 21.66
N LEU A 20 -18.22 -50.15 21.91
CA LEU A 20 -17.38 -50.86 20.93
C LEU A 20 -18.26 -51.82 20.14
N ALA A 21 -18.16 -51.79 18.82
CA ALA A 21 -18.52 -52.95 17.99
C ALA A 21 -17.63 -53.00 16.75
N SER A 22 -17.02 -54.15 16.61
CA SER A 22 -16.00 -54.56 15.64
C SER A 22 -16.60 -54.99 14.31
N SER A 23 -15.73 -54.82 13.26
CA SER A 23 -15.54 -55.68 12.13
C SER A 23 -16.67 -55.90 11.08
N HIS A 24 -16.37 -55.57 9.82
CA HIS A 24 -16.11 -56.58 8.76
C HIS A 24 -15.55 -55.91 7.49
N PHE A 25 -14.41 -56.40 7.05
CA PHE A 25 -13.83 -56.13 5.72
C PHE A 25 -14.68 -56.77 4.63
N VAL A 26 -15.12 -56.00 3.66
CA VAL A 26 -15.49 -56.50 2.35
C VAL A 26 -14.72 -55.70 1.33
N HIS A 27 -13.79 -56.34 0.63
CA HIS A 27 -13.16 -55.84 -0.59
C HIS A 27 -14.20 -55.80 -1.71
N SER A 28 -14.36 -54.63 -2.29
CA SER A 28 -14.99 -54.43 -3.58
C SER A 28 -14.08 -53.52 -4.41
N GLU A 29 -13.36 -54.11 -5.34
CA GLU A 29 -12.68 -53.38 -6.40
C GLU A 29 -13.74 -52.74 -7.30
N THR A 30 -13.86 -51.43 -7.29
CA THR A 30 -14.55 -50.70 -8.33
C THR A 30 -13.60 -49.69 -8.96
N ASN A 31 -13.33 -49.89 -10.23
CA ASN A 31 -12.65 -48.99 -11.15
C ASN A 31 -13.24 -47.59 -11.01
N LEU A 32 -12.46 -46.63 -10.46
CA LEU A 32 -12.75 -45.22 -10.53
C LEU A 32 -12.06 -44.63 -11.75
N SER A 33 -12.85 -44.44 -12.79
CA SER A 33 -12.49 -43.50 -13.86
C SER A 33 -12.33 -42.12 -13.25
N ALA A 34 -11.10 -41.58 -13.25
CA ALA A 34 -10.79 -40.26 -12.79
C ALA A 34 -11.54 -39.24 -13.63
N ASN A 35 -12.58 -38.64 -13.08
CA ASN A 35 -13.28 -37.52 -13.67
C ASN A 35 -12.38 -36.25 -13.66
N ASN A 36 -11.97 -35.90 -14.85
CA ASN A 36 -11.20 -34.66 -15.18
C ASN A 36 -12.03 -33.35 -15.03
N THR A 37 -12.92 -33.30 -14.05
CA THR A 37 -13.82 -32.12 -13.85
C THR A 37 -13.30 -31.09 -12.85
N THR A 38 -12.33 -31.45 -11.98
CA THR A 38 -11.79 -30.52 -10.97
C THR A 38 -10.78 -29.52 -11.52
N SER A 39 -10.10 -29.83 -12.62
CA SER A 39 -9.08 -28.94 -13.18
C SER A 39 -9.71 -27.80 -14.02
N LYS A 40 -10.88 -28.03 -14.64
CA LYS A 40 -11.54 -26.99 -15.46
C LYS A 40 -12.25 -25.91 -14.62
N THR A 41 -12.78 -26.24 -13.44
CA THR A 41 -13.43 -25.27 -12.55
C THR A 41 -12.41 -24.39 -11.82
N ALA A 42 -11.28 -24.92 -11.41
CA ALA A 42 -10.20 -24.14 -10.81
C ALA A 42 -9.55 -23.17 -11.83
N SER A 43 -9.34 -23.60 -13.09
CA SER A 43 -8.75 -22.74 -14.12
C SER A 43 -9.68 -21.58 -14.54
N ASN A 44 -11.01 -21.80 -14.53
CA ASN A 44 -11.97 -20.73 -14.88
C ASN A 44 -12.17 -19.71 -13.75
N ALA A 45 -12.09 -20.13 -12.48
CA ALA A 45 -12.16 -19.22 -11.34
C ALA A 45 -10.93 -18.30 -11.27
N ASN A 46 -9.74 -18.81 -11.63
CA ASN A 46 -8.51 -18.01 -11.66
C ASN A 46 -8.50 -16.96 -12.79
N ALA A 47 -9.10 -17.27 -13.94
CA ALA A 47 -9.13 -16.34 -15.08
C ALA A 47 -9.88 -15.01 -14.78
N ASP A 48 -10.79 -15.02 -13.81
CA ASP A 48 -11.55 -13.82 -13.46
C ASP A 48 -10.77 -12.80 -12.60
N GLU A 49 -9.71 -13.23 -11.92
CA GLU A 49 -8.87 -12.37 -11.06
C GLU A 49 -7.88 -11.51 -11.88
N PHE A 50 -7.68 -11.81 -13.18
CA PHE A 50 -6.63 -11.20 -13.97
C PHE A 50 -7.13 -10.48 -15.22
N THR A 51 -6.37 -9.48 -15.64
CA THR A 51 -6.54 -8.76 -16.91
C THR A 51 -5.22 -8.66 -17.64
N ASN A 52 -5.29 -8.57 -18.99
CA ASN A 52 -4.09 -8.39 -19.82
C ASN A 52 -3.39 -7.07 -19.49
N ALA A 53 -2.16 -7.14 -19.00
CA ALA A 53 -1.34 -5.97 -18.67
C ALA A 53 -1.01 -5.09 -19.89
N ALA A 54 -1.03 -5.63 -21.11
CA ALA A 54 -0.79 -4.87 -22.33
C ALA A 54 -2.00 -4.04 -22.80
N GLY A 55 -3.17 -4.21 -22.17
CA GLY A 55 -4.38 -3.44 -22.50
C GLY A 55 -4.24 -1.93 -22.26
N SER A 56 -5.13 -1.13 -22.85
CA SER A 56 -5.09 0.33 -22.73
C SER A 56 -5.42 0.87 -21.33
N LYS A 57 -6.15 0.09 -20.52
CA LYS A 57 -6.53 0.44 -19.13
C LYS A 57 -6.44 -0.78 -18.20
N PRO A 58 -5.25 -1.36 -18.02
CA PRO A 58 -5.12 -2.65 -17.31
C PRO A 58 -5.52 -2.57 -15.83
N PHE A 59 -5.54 -1.38 -15.23
CA PHE A 59 -5.89 -1.18 -13.83
C PHE A 59 -7.38 -0.90 -13.59
N SER A 60 -8.23 -0.89 -14.65
CA SER A 60 -9.64 -0.50 -14.55
C SER A 60 -10.62 -1.64 -14.82
N HIS A 61 -10.14 -2.86 -15.01
CA HIS A 61 -10.97 -4.04 -15.22
C HIS A 61 -11.46 -4.61 -13.89
N GLN A 62 -12.72 -5.04 -13.86
CA GLN A 62 -13.39 -5.55 -12.67
C GLN A 62 -13.47 -7.07 -12.71
N ILE A 63 -13.47 -7.71 -11.53
CA ILE A 63 -13.86 -9.12 -11.38
C ILE A 63 -15.35 -9.28 -11.64
N LYS A 64 -15.81 -10.52 -11.87
CA LYS A 64 -17.25 -10.83 -11.88
C LYS A 64 -17.83 -10.69 -10.48
N MET A 65 -19.01 -10.10 -10.43
CA MET A 65 -19.76 -9.80 -9.20
C MET A 65 -21.20 -10.28 -9.34
N ASN A 66 -21.80 -10.74 -8.25
CA ASN A 66 -23.24 -10.86 -8.15
C ASN A 66 -23.89 -9.48 -7.93
N ASP A 67 -25.21 -9.40 -7.96
CA ASP A 67 -25.93 -8.12 -7.89
C ASP A 67 -25.61 -7.33 -6.59
N THR A 68 -25.53 -8.01 -5.45
CA THR A 68 -25.20 -7.37 -4.16
C THR A 68 -23.76 -6.84 -4.13
N GLU A 69 -22.81 -7.60 -4.64
CA GLU A 69 -21.41 -7.17 -4.77
C GLU A 69 -21.29 -6.00 -5.74
N PHE A 70 -22.06 -6.02 -6.84
CA PHE A 70 -22.08 -4.95 -7.82
C PHE A 70 -22.67 -3.66 -7.22
N ASP A 71 -23.73 -3.74 -6.42
CA ASP A 71 -24.29 -2.57 -5.72
C ASP A 71 -23.26 -1.96 -4.76
N GLN A 72 -22.52 -2.79 -4.00
CA GLN A 72 -21.44 -2.32 -3.14
C GLN A 72 -20.29 -1.69 -3.94
N TYR A 73 -19.92 -2.29 -5.06
CA TYR A 73 -18.93 -1.73 -5.98
C TYR A 73 -19.34 -0.35 -6.51
N ILE A 74 -20.59 -0.19 -6.98
CA ILE A 74 -21.11 1.09 -7.49
C ILE A 74 -21.14 2.15 -6.39
N LEU A 75 -21.57 1.76 -5.19
CA LEU A 75 -21.57 2.66 -4.03
C LEU A 75 -20.13 3.11 -3.71
N GLY A 76 -19.19 2.19 -3.63
CA GLY A 76 -17.79 2.49 -3.38
C GLY A 76 -17.14 3.34 -4.46
N ARG A 77 -17.41 3.01 -5.75
CA ARG A 77 -17.00 3.83 -6.88
C ARG A 77 -17.52 5.26 -6.77
N SER A 78 -18.75 5.42 -6.34
CA SER A 78 -19.36 6.72 -6.15
C SER A 78 -18.63 7.56 -5.11
N PHE A 79 -18.25 6.99 -3.96
CA PHE A 79 -17.45 7.68 -2.92
C PHE A 79 -16.00 7.92 -3.34
N PHE A 80 -15.44 7.07 -4.17
CA PHE A 80 -14.09 7.18 -4.67
C PHE A 80 -13.95 8.26 -5.76
N THR A 81 -14.94 8.42 -6.64
CA THR A 81 -14.81 9.24 -7.86
C THR A 81 -15.54 10.58 -7.81
N ILE A 82 -16.67 10.69 -7.08
CA ILE A 82 -17.43 11.94 -7.01
C ILE A 82 -16.84 12.80 -5.88
N PRO A 83 -16.65 14.12 -6.11
CA PRO A 83 -16.07 15.01 -5.11
C PRO A 83 -16.85 15.03 -3.79
N TRP A 84 -16.11 14.97 -2.69
CA TRP A 84 -16.58 15.36 -1.37
C TRP A 84 -16.68 16.88 -1.29
N VAL A 85 -17.60 17.39 -0.49
CA VAL A 85 -17.88 18.81 -0.34
C VAL A 85 -17.83 19.24 1.12
N GLU A 86 -17.64 20.52 1.34
CA GLU A 86 -17.64 21.11 2.68
C GLU A 86 -18.97 20.89 3.41
N ALA A 87 -18.89 20.72 4.73
CA ALA A 87 -20.07 20.67 5.58
C ALA A 87 -20.46 22.08 6.09
N PRO A 88 -21.75 22.34 6.37
CA PRO A 88 -22.91 21.52 6.03
C PRO A 88 -23.33 21.66 4.56
N SER A 89 -23.76 20.59 3.95
CA SER A 89 -24.21 20.59 2.54
C SER A 89 -25.54 19.87 2.36
N ALA A 90 -26.27 20.21 1.27
CA ALA A 90 -27.48 19.51 0.88
C ALA A 90 -27.23 18.03 0.51
N THR A 91 -26.00 17.69 0.14
CA THR A 91 -25.56 16.32 -0.16
C THR A 91 -24.99 15.62 1.07
N THR A 92 -25.80 15.39 2.10
CA THR A 92 -25.39 14.82 3.38
C THR A 92 -24.68 13.46 3.30
N ALA A 93 -24.69 12.80 2.13
CA ALA A 93 -23.93 11.56 1.93
C ALA A 93 -22.46 11.80 1.56
N ARG A 94 -22.06 13.03 1.24
CA ARG A 94 -20.72 13.42 0.76
C ARG A 94 -20.23 14.75 1.29
N ASP A 95 -20.91 15.34 2.24
CA ASP A 95 -20.35 16.45 3.01
C ASP A 95 -19.36 15.94 4.06
N GLY A 96 -18.69 16.87 4.73
CA GLY A 96 -17.63 16.52 5.67
C GLY A 96 -16.23 16.44 5.04
N LEU A 97 -16.04 16.99 3.81
CA LEU A 97 -14.68 17.29 3.36
C LEU A 97 -13.99 18.12 4.44
N GLY A 98 -12.87 17.61 4.96
CA GLY A 98 -12.22 18.17 6.12
C GLY A 98 -11.79 19.61 5.95
N PRO A 99 -11.54 20.31 7.05
CA PRO A 99 -11.08 21.70 7.02
C PRO A 99 -9.75 21.84 6.28
N HIS A 100 -8.86 20.88 6.45
CA HIS A 100 -7.63 20.72 5.69
C HIS A 100 -7.70 19.47 4.80
N PHE A 101 -7.29 19.59 3.54
CA PHE A 101 -7.27 18.47 2.60
C PHE A 101 -6.25 18.68 1.48
N SER A 102 -5.78 17.60 0.87
CA SER A 102 -4.92 17.63 -0.32
C SER A 102 -5.74 17.44 -1.59
N SER A 103 -6.79 16.64 -1.53
CA SER A 103 -7.71 16.37 -2.63
C SER A 103 -9.13 16.17 -2.11
N ASN A 104 -10.13 16.40 -2.95
CA ASN A 104 -11.53 16.11 -2.63
C ASN A 104 -12.08 14.84 -3.31
N THR A 105 -11.22 14.06 -3.99
CA THR A 105 -11.54 12.75 -4.56
C THR A 105 -10.33 11.83 -4.53
N CYS A 106 -10.54 10.53 -4.38
CA CYS A 106 -9.45 9.56 -4.47
C CYS A 106 -8.93 9.44 -5.91
N VAL A 107 -9.82 9.53 -6.90
CA VAL A 107 -9.47 9.38 -8.32
C VAL A 107 -8.54 10.48 -8.85
N SER A 108 -8.45 11.63 -8.19
CA SER A 108 -7.53 12.70 -8.60
C SER A 108 -6.05 12.33 -8.43
N CYS A 109 -5.74 11.42 -7.49
CA CYS A 109 -4.41 10.87 -7.29
C CYS A 109 -4.27 9.46 -7.89
N HIS A 110 -5.35 8.68 -7.92
CA HIS A 110 -5.40 7.32 -8.47
C HIS A 110 -6.09 7.28 -9.84
N ILE A 111 -5.55 8.00 -10.82
CA ILE A 111 -6.14 8.08 -12.16
C ILE A 111 -6.18 6.70 -12.81
N ASN A 112 -7.39 6.28 -13.25
CA ASN A 112 -7.65 4.94 -13.79
C ASN A 112 -7.18 3.81 -12.83
N ASN A 113 -7.26 4.03 -11.51
CA ASN A 113 -6.77 3.13 -10.44
C ASN A 113 -5.26 2.86 -10.49
N GLY A 114 -4.54 3.64 -11.27
CA GLY A 114 -3.09 3.60 -11.38
C GLY A 114 -2.38 4.53 -10.40
N SER A 115 -1.10 4.77 -10.70
CA SER A 115 -0.27 5.77 -10.01
C SER A 115 -0.59 7.18 -10.47
N ALA A 116 -0.01 8.15 -9.78
CA ALA A 116 -0.08 9.56 -10.13
C ALA A 116 0.45 9.86 -11.55
N PRO A 117 -0.10 10.87 -12.22
CA PRO A 117 0.43 11.35 -13.49
C PRO A 117 1.81 11.98 -13.31
N THR A 118 2.49 12.17 -14.45
CA THR A 118 3.80 12.83 -14.52
C THR A 118 3.80 14.20 -13.86
N ILE A 119 4.85 14.53 -13.12
CA ILE A 119 5.13 15.89 -12.64
C ILE A 119 5.50 16.72 -13.88
N SER A 120 4.59 17.58 -14.32
CA SER A 120 4.77 18.36 -15.56
C SER A 120 5.37 19.74 -15.33
N ASP A 121 5.21 20.29 -14.14
CA ASP A 121 5.69 21.63 -13.78
C ASP A 121 6.01 21.70 -12.28
N GLU A 122 7.28 21.94 -11.96
CA GLU A 122 7.79 22.06 -10.58
C GLU A 122 7.23 23.29 -9.85
N ASN A 123 6.74 24.28 -10.60
CA ASN A 123 6.20 25.53 -10.06
C ASN A 123 4.70 25.43 -9.72
N GLN A 124 4.01 24.37 -10.13
CA GLN A 124 2.61 24.16 -9.78
C GLN A 124 2.47 23.33 -8.50
N PRO A 125 1.36 23.47 -7.76
CA PRO A 125 1.06 22.61 -6.62
C PRO A 125 1.08 21.14 -7.05
N LEU A 126 1.88 20.34 -6.36
CA LEU A 126 2.09 18.93 -6.67
C LEU A 126 0.92 18.10 -6.12
N ARG A 127 -0.16 18.05 -6.87
CA ARG A 127 -1.42 17.41 -6.45
C ARG A 127 -1.33 15.89 -6.33
N SER A 128 -0.35 15.29 -6.97
CA SER A 128 -0.19 13.84 -7.04
C SER A 128 0.88 13.29 -6.11
N LEU A 129 1.59 14.15 -5.40
CA LEU A 129 2.54 13.78 -4.36
C LEU A 129 2.05 14.27 -3.02
N VAL A 130 2.03 13.39 -2.03
CA VAL A 130 1.81 13.78 -0.65
C VAL A 130 3.13 14.04 0.06
N PHE A 131 3.15 15.07 0.90
CA PHE A 131 4.29 15.52 1.68
C PHE A 131 4.05 15.10 3.13
N LYS A 132 4.62 13.97 3.50
CA LYS A 132 4.56 13.44 4.87
C LYS A 132 5.56 14.16 5.74
N LEU A 133 5.18 14.46 6.98
CA LEU A 133 6.04 15.12 7.97
C LEU A 133 6.37 14.16 9.10
N THR A 134 7.58 14.25 9.61
CA THR A 134 7.99 13.52 10.81
C THR A 134 9.06 14.29 11.56
N GLN A 135 8.99 14.20 12.90
CA GLN A 135 10.08 14.62 13.76
C GLN A 135 11.09 13.47 13.90
N PRO A 136 12.42 13.78 13.95
CA PRO A 136 13.40 12.77 14.28
C PRO A 136 13.08 12.19 15.67
N SER A 137 12.85 10.90 15.73
CA SER A 137 12.71 10.22 17.00
C SER A 137 14.07 9.80 17.52
N LYS A 138 14.41 10.19 18.74
CA LYS A 138 15.59 9.64 19.46
C LYS A 138 15.35 8.21 19.94
N HIS A 139 14.13 7.73 19.82
CA HIS A 139 13.71 6.40 20.20
C HIS A 139 13.57 5.56 18.94
N THR A 140 14.15 4.38 18.96
CA THR A 140 13.98 3.37 17.92
C THR A 140 12.48 3.09 17.71
N SER A 141 12.10 2.65 16.52
CA SER A 141 10.75 2.27 16.08
C SER A 141 9.91 1.48 17.11
N ARG A 142 10.57 0.87 18.08
CA ARG A 142 9.94 0.19 19.21
C ARG A 142 9.05 1.09 20.09
N TRP A 143 9.31 2.40 20.09
CA TRP A 143 8.56 3.37 20.90
C TRP A 143 7.24 3.77 20.23
N LEU A 144 7.23 3.89 18.92
CA LEU A 144 6.03 4.21 18.13
C LEU A 144 4.99 3.08 18.15
N VAL A 145 5.46 1.86 18.33
CA VAL A 145 4.62 0.64 18.39
C VAL A 145 3.83 0.54 19.70
N ASN A 146 4.24 1.21 20.76
CA ASN A 146 3.63 1.09 22.09
C ASN A 146 2.69 2.24 22.46
N ASN A 147 2.47 3.21 21.60
CA ASN A 147 1.54 4.31 21.87
C ASN A 147 0.13 3.89 21.47
N LEU A 148 -0.53 3.15 22.38
CA LEU A 148 -1.85 2.51 22.19
C LEU A 148 -3.01 3.50 22.02
N ASP A 149 -2.80 4.79 22.32
CA ASP A 149 -3.88 5.80 22.31
C ASP A 149 -4.13 6.41 20.92
N THR A 150 -3.30 6.07 19.91
CA THR A 150 -3.47 6.57 18.55
C THR A 150 -3.35 5.44 17.53
N PRO A 151 -4.47 4.95 17.01
CA PRO A 151 -4.47 3.91 16.00
C PRO A 151 -3.75 4.38 14.73
N MET A 152 -2.82 3.59 14.21
CA MET A 152 -2.14 3.82 12.94
C MET A 152 -1.17 5.01 12.88
N HIS A 153 -0.71 5.58 14.00
CA HIS A 153 0.39 6.53 13.98
C HIS A 153 1.72 5.80 13.75
N ASP A 154 2.31 6.11 12.62
CA ASP A 154 3.48 5.46 12.08
C ASP A 154 4.78 6.26 12.31
N SER A 155 4.68 7.50 12.80
CA SER A 155 5.82 8.38 13.05
C SER A 155 5.42 9.54 13.97
N VAL A 156 6.39 10.25 14.56
CA VAL A 156 6.12 11.43 15.37
C VAL A 156 5.73 12.60 14.45
N PRO A 157 4.52 13.13 14.51
CA PRO A 157 4.07 14.23 13.65
C PRO A 157 4.78 15.54 13.99
N ASP A 158 4.80 16.47 13.03
CA ASP A 158 5.15 17.86 13.30
C ASP A 158 4.07 18.51 14.21
N PRO A 159 4.43 19.22 15.29
CA PRO A 159 3.46 19.75 16.24
C PRO A 159 2.59 20.88 15.69
N VAL A 160 2.96 21.47 14.54
CA VAL A 160 2.23 22.57 13.89
C VAL A 160 1.39 22.09 12.71
N TYR A 161 1.90 21.10 11.95
CA TYR A 161 1.33 20.66 10.68
C TYR A 161 0.92 19.17 10.67
N GLY A 162 1.08 18.46 11.77
CA GLY A 162 0.71 17.04 11.85
C GLY A 162 1.64 16.12 11.06
N ALA A 163 1.08 15.01 10.59
CA ALA A 163 1.84 13.95 9.90
C ALA A 163 1.91 14.11 8.38
N GLN A 164 1.13 15.05 7.81
CA GLN A 164 1.06 15.31 6.37
C GLN A 164 0.59 16.74 6.11
N VAL A 165 1.16 17.39 5.12
CA VAL A 165 0.77 18.75 4.71
C VAL A 165 -0.44 18.70 3.80
N SER A 166 -1.47 19.48 4.13
CA SER A 166 -2.64 19.72 3.32
C SER A 166 -2.47 21.00 2.48
N ILE A 167 -2.60 20.87 1.17
CA ILE A 167 -2.38 21.96 0.20
C ILE A 167 -3.63 22.79 -0.06
N ARG A 168 -4.72 22.48 0.61
CA ARG A 168 -6.02 23.15 0.50
C ARG A 168 -6.66 23.29 1.87
N GLY A 169 -7.49 24.31 2.00
CA GLY A 169 -8.41 24.46 3.11
C GLY A 169 -9.81 24.78 2.60
N ASN A 170 -10.84 24.45 3.37
CA ASN A 170 -12.22 24.74 3.02
C ASN A 170 -12.71 26.04 3.70
N GLY A 171 -13.72 26.68 3.09
CA GLY A 171 -14.34 27.88 3.64
C GLY A 171 -13.32 28.99 4.00
N LYS A 172 -13.14 29.24 5.30
CA LYS A 172 -12.22 30.25 5.83
C LYS A 172 -10.88 29.67 6.26
N VAL A 173 -10.72 28.36 6.22
CA VAL A 173 -9.49 27.67 6.63
C VAL A 173 -8.43 27.86 5.55
N LYS A 174 -7.24 28.26 5.96
CA LYS A 174 -6.11 28.46 5.03
C LYS A 174 -5.50 27.11 4.64
N PRO A 175 -5.00 26.96 3.39
CA PRO A 175 -4.08 25.87 3.10
C PRO A 175 -2.89 25.91 4.07
N GLU A 176 -2.42 24.74 4.52
CA GLU A 176 -1.30 24.68 5.47
C GLU A 176 -0.01 25.25 4.89
N ALA A 177 0.29 24.89 3.64
CA ALA A 177 1.47 25.37 2.92
C ALA A 177 1.32 25.18 1.39
N GLN A 178 2.29 25.70 0.64
CA GLN A 178 2.52 25.32 -0.74
C GLN A 178 3.66 24.31 -0.82
N THR A 179 3.40 23.17 -1.45
CA THR A 179 4.40 22.13 -1.68
C THR A 179 5.24 22.46 -2.91
N ARG A 180 6.56 22.28 -2.82
CA ARG A 180 7.53 22.56 -3.86
C ARG A 180 8.58 21.47 -3.94
N LEU A 181 9.16 21.30 -5.13
CA LEU A 181 10.32 20.46 -5.37
C LEU A 181 11.45 21.28 -5.96
N LYS A 182 12.64 21.12 -5.42
CA LYS A 182 13.88 21.42 -6.12
C LYS A 182 14.38 20.13 -6.75
N THR A 183 14.84 20.19 -7.99
CA THR A 183 15.42 19.04 -8.68
C THR A 183 16.93 19.19 -8.82
N GLU A 184 17.64 18.10 -8.60
CA GLU A 184 19.07 18.01 -8.88
C GLU A 184 19.31 16.86 -9.85
N SER A 185 20.11 17.09 -10.87
CA SER A 185 20.40 16.12 -11.93
C SER A 185 21.81 15.57 -11.78
N HIS A 186 21.94 14.26 -11.90
CA HIS A 186 23.20 13.51 -11.82
C HIS A 186 23.40 12.72 -13.11
N SER A 187 24.56 12.88 -13.73
CA SER A 187 24.91 12.04 -14.88
C SER A 187 25.42 10.69 -14.39
N PHE A 188 24.88 9.62 -14.91
CA PHE A 188 25.37 8.26 -14.75
C PHE A 188 25.88 7.74 -16.09
N THR A 189 27.07 7.09 -16.10
CA THR A 189 27.67 6.54 -17.32
C THR A 189 27.99 5.06 -17.10
N TYR A 190 27.48 4.21 -17.99
CA TYR A 190 27.77 2.79 -18.03
C TYR A 190 29.21 2.52 -18.48
N PRO A 191 29.77 1.32 -18.20
CA PRO A 191 31.12 0.94 -18.67
C PRO A 191 31.27 0.98 -20.21
N ASP A 192 30.18 0.79 -20.96
CA ASP A 192 30.14 0.87 -22.43
C ASP A 192 30.05 2.31 -22.97
N GLY A 193 30.05 3.31 -22.09
CA GLY A 193 30.01 4.74 -22.47
C GLY A 193 28.63 5.35 -22.64
N GLN A 194 27.55 4.54 -22.56
CA GLN A 194 26.18 5.08 -22.54
C GLN A 194 25.95 5.90 -21.28
N SER A 195 25.24 7.01 -21.39
CA SER A 195 24.95 7.89 -20.26
C SER A 195 23.47 8.21 -20.18
N LEU A 196 22.98 8.36 -18.95
CA LEU A 196 21.63 8.84 -18.67
C LEU A 196 21.65 9.82 -17.47
N THR A 197 20.57 10.56 -17.32
CA THR A 197 20.43 11.55 -16.25
C THR A 197 19.48 11.02 -15.18
N LEU A 198 19.98 10.87 -13.97
CA LEU A 198 19.18 10.58 -12.77
C LEU A 198 18.74 11.89 -12.11
N THR A 199 17.55 11.91 -11.52
CA THR A 199 17.01 13.11 -10.87
C THR A 199 16.74 12.82 -9.39
N THR A 200 17.24 13.68 -8.50
CA THR A 200 16.89 13.72 -7.10
C THR A 200 15.85 14.81 -6.87
N PHE A 201 14.86 14.51 -6.04
CA PHE A 201 13.86 15.48 -5.58
C PHE A 201 14.17 15.91 -4.14
N ILE A 202 14.23 17.23 -3.94
CA ILE A 202 14.37 17.85 -2.63
C ILE A 202 13.05 18.59 -2.31
N PRO A 203 12.18 18.00 -1.48
CA PRO A 203 10.93 18.64 -1.12
C PRO A 203 11.15 19.81 -0.17
N TYR A 204 10.38 20.88 -0.35
CA TYR A 204 10.31 21.97 0.61
C TYR A 204 8.91 22.58 0.64
N LEU A 205 8.60 23.30 1.70
CA LEU A 205 7.34 24.00 1.89
C LEU A 205 7.55 25.51 1.79
N ASP A 206 6.63 26.16 1.10
CA ASP A 206 6.55 27.59 0.96
C ASP A 206 5.20 28.09 1.52
N LYS A 207 5.14 29.37 1.92
CA LYS A 207 3.92 30.03 2.41
C LYS A 207 3.24 29.27 3.57
N LEU A 208 4.01 28.88 4.56
CA LEU A 208 3.53 28.25 5.79
C LEU A 208 2.50 29.13 6.49
N ALA A 209 1.27 28.62 6.71
CA ALA A 209 0.15 29.43 7.22
C ALA A 209 0.12 29.56 8.74
N TYR A 210 0.73 28.63 9.49
CA TYR A 210 0.63 28.53 10.95
C TYR A 210 1.96 28.67 11.67
N GLY A 211 2.96 29.25 11.02
CA GLY A 211 4.30 29.43 11.55
C GLY A 211 5.32 28.44 10.96
N PRO A 212 6.57 28.44 11.46
CA PRO A 212 7.59 27.56 10.95
C PRO A 212 7.34 26.09 11.35
N LEU A 213 7.83 25.16 10.55
CA LEU A 213 7.98 23.75 10.97
C LEU A 213 8.80 23.68 12.27
N ALA A 214 8.55 22.66 13.06
CA ALA A 214 9.43 22.38 14.19
C ALA A 214 10.85 22.08 13.68
N LYS A 215 11.82 22.40 14.55
CA LYS A 215 13.23 22.17 14.22
C LYS A 215 13.44 20.68 13.89
N ASP A 216 14.18 20.42 12.84
CA ASP A 216 14.54 19.08 12.36
C ASP A 216 13.37 18.26 11.79
N THR A 217 12.19 18.87 11.51
CA THR A 217 11.12 18.19 10.79
C THR A 217 11.60 17.75 9.41
N VAL A 218 11.44 16.46 9.13
CA VAL A 218 11.75 15.83 7.84
C VAL A 218 10.50 15.84 6.97
N ILE A 219 10.69 16.10 5.67
CA ILE A 219 9.64 16.04 4.64
C ILE A 219 9.91 14.84 3.75
N ALA A 220 9.04 13.84 3.80
CA ALA A 220 9.10 12.64 2.98
C ALA A 220 8.04 12.67 1.88
N LEU A 221 8.43 12.31 0.65
CA LEU A 221 7.51 12.26 -0.49
C LEU A 221 6.87 10.90 -0.63
N ARG A 222 5.59 10.87 -1.03
CA ARG A 222 4.90 9.64 -1.43
C ARG A 222 4.07 9.88 -2.68
N GLN A 223 4.28 9.05 -3.69
CA GLN A 223 3.33 8.93 -4.79
C GLN A 223 2.31 7.82 -4.47
N PRO A 224 1.05 7.95 -4.95
CA PRO A 224 0.06 6.90 -4.80
C PRO A 224 0.47 5.65 -5.62
N PRO A 225 0.44 4.45 -5.01
CA PRO A 225 0.67 3.21 -5.74
C PRO A 225 -0.55 2.83 -6.59
N THR A 226 -0.39 1.87 -7.49
CA THR A 226 -1.51 1.26 -8.23
C THR A 226 -2.42 0.49 -7.28
N LEU A 227 -3.74 0.51 -7.57
CA LEU A 227 -4.75 -0.15 -6.75
C LEU A 227 -5.16 -1.53 -7.28
N ALA A 228 -4.84 -1.85 -8.54
CA ALA A 228 -5.22 -3.12 -9.15
C ALA A 228 -4.50 -4.30 -8.49
N GLY A 229 -5.23 -5.38 -8.30
CA GLY A 229 -4.71 -6.62 -7.72
C GLY A 229 -4.50 -6.63 -6.21
N LEU A 230 -4.81 -5.55 -5.49
CA LEU A 230 -4.60 -5.47 -4.03
C LEU A 230 -5.39 -6.54 -3.27
N ARG A 231 -6.52 -7.02 -3.80
CA ARG A 231 -7.27 -8.15 -3.25
C ARG A 231 -6.41 -9.40 -3.15
N LEU A 232 -5.60 -9.72 -4.17
CA LEU A 232 -4.73 -10.89 -4.14
C LEU A 232 -3.65 -10.75 -3.08
N ILE A 233 -3.04 -9.57 -2.96
CA ILE A 233 -2.06 -9.27 -1.90
C ILE A 233 -2.70 -9.39 -0.51
N GLU A 234 -3.91 -8.88 -0.32
CA GLU A 234 -4.65 -8.97 0.94
C GLU A 234 -4.93 -10.43 1.36
N GLN A 235 -5.06 -11.34 0.40
CA GLN A 235 -5.36 -12.76 0.61
C GLN A 235 -4.11 -13.66 0.72
N VAL A 236 -2.91 -13.14 0.66
CA VAL A 236 -1.69 -13.92 0.95
C VAL A 236 -1.64 -14.24 2.44
N SER A 237 -1.29 -15.47 2.80
CA SER A 237 -1.15 -15.82 4.22
C SER A 237 0.09 -15.18 4.85
N ASN A 238 0.05 -14.92 6.15
CA ASN A 238 1.21 -14.42 6.88
C ASN A 238 2.38 -15.38 6.80
N GLU A 239 2.10 -16.68 6.90
CA GLU A 239 3.11 -17.76 6.86
C GLU A 239 3.90 -17.73 5.56
N GLN A 240 3.25 -17.44 4.42
CA GLN A 240 3.96 -17.35 3.14
C GLN A 240 4.91 -16.16 3.07
N ILE A 241 4.48 -14.99 3.57
CA ILE A 241 5.33 -13.78 3.61
C ILE A 241 6.51 -14.02 4.56
N LEU A 242 6.24 -14.53 5.76
CA LEU A 242 7.24 -14.78 6.79
C LEU A 242 8.22 -15.93 6.46
N ALA A 243 7.85 -16.82 5.53
CA ALA A 243 8.75 -17.88 5.07
C ALA A 243 10.01 -17.35 4.35
N TRP A 244 10.01 -16.10 3.91
CA TRP A 244 11.14 -15.45 3.25
C TRP A 244 11.85 -14.43 4.14
N GLU A 245 11.37 -14.24 5.38
CA GLU A 245 11.97 -13.31 6.32
C GLU A 245 13.34 -13.83 6.80
N ASP A 246 14.38 -13.03 6.63
CA ASP A 246 15.73 -13.32 7.15
C ASP A 246 16.39 -12.06 7.73
N PRO A 247 15.84 -11.46 8.81
CA PRO A 247 16.27 -10.17 9.32
C PRO A 247 17.72 -10.14 9.84
N LEU A 248 18.38 -11.29 9.93
CA LEU A 248 19.77 -11.43 10.36
C LEU A 248 20.71 -11.83 9.22
N ASP A 249 20.21 -11.92 7.98
CA ASP A 249 20.98 -12.40 6.81
C ASP A 249 21.75 -13.70 7.14
N THR A 250 21.01 -14.71 7.63
CA THR A 250 21.60 -15.97 8.11
C THR A 250 22.20 -16.79 6.96
N ASN A 251 21.65 -16.65 5.77
CA ASN A 251 22.11 -17.30 4.54
C ASN A 251 23.29 -16.55 3.90
N LYS A 252 23.60 -15.32 4.35
CA LYS A 252 24.71 -14.44 3.91
C LYS A 252 24.65 -14.08 2.42
N ASP A 253 23.47 -13.87 1.90
CA ASP A 253 23.28 -13.40 0.51
C ASP A 253 23.23 -11.86 0.42
N GLY A 254 23.27 -11.17 1.55
CA GLY A 254 23.20 -9.71 1.66
C GLY A 254 21.79 -9.16 1.63
N ILE A 255 20.76 -10.02 1.74
CA ILE A 255 19.35 -9.65 1.73
C ILE A 255 18.74 -10.03 3.08
N SER A 256 18.28 -9.03 3.84
CA SER A 256 17.75 -9.18 5.20
C SER A 256 16.26 -8.80 5.28
N GLY A 257 15.48 -9.24 4.32
CA GLY A 257 14.04 -8.94 4.24
C GLY A 257 13.31 -9.20 5.56
N ARG A 258 12.51 -8.23 6.02
CA ARG A 258 11.76 -8.34 7.28
C ARG A 258 10.34 -7.82 7.20
N ALA A 259 9.47 -8.37 8.05
CA ALA A 259 8.08 -7.96 8.16
C ALA A 259 7.94 -6.60 8.87
N ASN A 260 6.98 -5.76 8.43
CA ASN A 260 6.54 -4.63 9.22
C ASN A 260 5.37 -5.05 10.11
N TRP A 261 5.61 -5.13 11.42
CA TRP A 261 4.60 -5.49 12.41
C TRP A 261 3.92 -4.23 12.96
N LEU A 262 2.60 -4.20 12.87
CA LEU A 262 1.74 -3.09 13.27
C LEU A 262 1.04 -3.37 14.59
N ASN A 263 0.71 -2.32 15.33
CA ASN A 263 -0.26 -2.44 16.42
C ASN A 263 -1.66 -2.28 15.85
N ALA A 264 -2.56 -3.20 16.20
CA ALA A 264 -3.98 -2.97 15.99
C ALA A 264 -4.53 -2.16 17.18
N PRO A 265 -5.43 -1.18 16.95
CA PRO A 265 -5.97 -0.33 18.00
C PRO A 265 -6.70 -1.10 19.11
N ASP A 266 -7.30 -2.21 18.75
CA ASP A 266 -8.17 -3.05 19.59
C ASP A 266 -7.56 -4.41 19.93
N GLN A 267 -6.32 -4.68 19.54
CA GLN A 267 -5.67 -5.98 19.71
C GLN A 267 -4.33 -5.86 20.44
N ALA A 268 -4.10 -6.78 21.36
CA ALA A 268 -2.82 -6.91 22.05
C ALA A 268 -1.71 -7.48 21.16
N GLU A 269 -2.08 -8.14 20.07
CA GLU A 269 -1.15 -8.77 19.12
C GLU A 269 -0.85 -7.85 17.93
N LYS A 270 0.37 -7.93 17.46
CA LYS A 270 0.81 -7.20 16.25
C LYS A 270 0.21 -7.84 15.01
N ILE A 271 -0.17 -7.00 14.05
CA ILE A 271 -0.68 -7.41 12.75
C ILE A 271 0.38 -7.15 11.69
N LEU A 272 0.55 -8.09 10.76
CA LEU A 272 1.47 -7.94 9.65
C LEU A 272 0.98 -6.86 8.66
N GLY A 273 1.79 -5.85 8.45
CA GLY A 273 1.59 -4.84 7.41
C GLY A 273 1.91 -5.38 6.02
N ARG A 274 1.15 -4.93 5.01
CA ARG A 274 1.36 -5.36 3.62
C ARG A 274 0.96 -4.34 2.56
N MET A 275 0.27 -3.25 2.95
CA MET A 275 -0.14 -2.19 2.03
C MET A 275 0.80 -1.01 2.09
N ASN A 276 0.79 -0.18 1.06
CA ASN A 276 1.62 1.00 0.80
C ASN A 276 3.15 0.74 0.69
N TRP A 277 3.94 1.82 0.70
CA TRP A 277 5.39 1.78 0.41
C TRP A 277 6.24 1.17 1.52
N LYS A 278 5.79 1.24 2.77
CA LYS A 278 6.50 0.70 3.94
C LYS A 278 5.71 -0.40 4.65
N ALA A 279 4.75 -1.04 3.95
CA ALA A 279 3.89 -2.04 4.57
C ALA A 279 3.24 -1.55 5.87
N SER A 280 2.81 -0.28 5.95
CA SER A 280 2.31 0.36 7.17
C SER A 280 0.80 0.29 7.33
N ALA A 281 0.10 -0.51 6.54
CA ALA A 281 -1.31 -0.84 6.76
C ALA A 281 -1.56 -2.35 6.54
N PRO A 282 -2.44 -2.98 7.33
CA PRO A 282 -2.62 -4.42 7.28
C PRO A 282 -3.48 -4.89 6.09
N ASN A 283 -4.42 -4.05 5.67
CA ASN A 283 -5.43 -4.39 4.67
C ASN A 283 -5.93 -3.13 3.94
N ILE A 284 -6.78 -3.34 2.95
CA ILE A 284 -7.33 -2.26 2.12
C ILE A 284 -8.21 -1.30 2.94
N VAL A 285 -8.99 -1.80 3.91
CA VAL A 285 -9.85 -0.95 4.76
C VAL A 285 -9.02 0.01 5.58
N GLY A 286 -8.00 -0.49 6.29
CA GLY A 286 -7.10 0.34 7.10
C GLY A 286 -6.35 1.39 6.26
N GLN A 287 -5.84 0.98 5.08
CA GLN A 287 -5.18 1.92 4.16
C GLN A 287 -6.15 2.99 3.63
N THR A 288 -7.40 2.60 3.30
CA THR A 288 -8.43 3.53 2.85
C THR A 288 -8.80 4.52 3.95
N ALA A 289 -8.92 4.06 5.19
CA ALA A 289 -9.21 4.92 6.34
C ALA A 289 -8.11 5.97 6.57
N ASN A 290 -6.84 5.54 6.49
CA ASN A 290 -5.69 6.44 6.61
C ASN A 290 -5.68 7.50 5.50
N ALA A 291 -5.85 7.08 4.23
CA ALA A 291 -5.90 8.00 3.11
C ALA A 291 -7.11 8.96 3.20
N ALA A 292 -8.29 8.48 3.60
CA ALA A 292 -9.46 9.33 3.76
C ALA A 292 -9.24 10.44 4.81
N ALA A 293 -8.62 10.11 5.93
CA ALA A 293 -8.33 11.08 6.98
C ALA A 293 -7.25 12.09 6.57
N HIS A 294 -6.12 11.63 6.01
CA HIS A 294 -4.99 12.51 5.72
C HIS A 294 -5.09 13.26 4.39
N ASP A 295 -5.74 12.67 3.37
CA ASP A 295 -5.81 13.29 2.04
C ASP A 295 -7.07 14.12 1.83
N LEU A 296 -8.20 13.71 2.45
CA LEU A 296 -9.51 14.36 2.32
C LEU A 296 -10.00 15.00 3.63
N GLY A 297 -9.35 14.71 4.77
CA GLY A 297 -9.79 15.18 6.07
C GLY A 297 -11.09 14.53 6.56
N LEU A 298 -11.43 13.32 6.07
CA LEU A 298 -12.68 12.64 6.43
C LEU A 298 -12.51 11.86 7.74
N THR A 299 -13.26 12.23 8.77
CA THR A 299 -13.34 11.46 10.00
C THR A 299 -13.94 10.07 9.74
N ASN A 300 -13.38 9.06 10.37
CA ASN A 300 -13.78 7.66 10.19
C ASN A 300 -13.50 6.84 11.46
N PRO A 301 -13.92 5.55 11.56
CA PRO A 301 -13.75 4.78 12.77
C PRO A 301 -12.31 4.58 13.26
N PHE A 302 -11.32 4.73 12.37
CA PHE A 302 -9.89 4.65 12.71
C PHE A 302 -9.30 6.03 13.07
N PHE A 303 -9.90 7.09 12.56
CA PHE A 303 -9.52 8.50 12.77
C PHE A 303 -10.78 9.30 13.07
N PRO A 304 -11.31 9.22 14.32
CA PRO A 304 -12.62 9.81 14.66
C PRO A 304 -12.59 11.32 14.84
N GLU A 305 -11.39 11.92 14.95
CA GLU A 305 -11.22 13.34 15.13
C GLU A 305 -10.60 14.00 13.89
N GLU A 306 -10.93 15.28 13.69
CA GLU A 306 -10.24 16.12 12.71
C GLU A 306 -8.75 16.20 13.02
N LEU A 307 -7.91 16.13 11.97
CA LEU A 307 -6.45 16.16 12.15
C LEU A 307 -5.87 17.57 12.37
N CYS A 308 -6.69 18.50 12.84
CA CYS A 308 -6.26 19.86 13.16
C CYS A 308 -5.26 19.89 14.32
N GLN A 309 -4.19 20.66 14.16
CA GLN A 309 -3.21 20.85 15.22
C GLN A 309 -3.58 22.01 16.13
N PRO A 310 -3.09 22.07 17.38
CA PRO A 310 -3.45 23.14 18.33
C PRO A 310 -3.16 24.57 17.84
N ALA A 311 -2.19 24.75 16.95
CA ALA A 311 -1.86 26.04 16.34
C ALA A 311 -2.82 26.49 15.24
N GLN A 312 -3.72 25.61 14.77
CA GLN A 312 -4.60 25.82 13.63
C GLN A 312 -6.02 26.20 14.07
N ALA A 313 -6.15 27.40 14.64
CA ALA A 313 -7.40 27.86 15.25
C ALA A 313 -8.58 27.92 14.28
N ASP A 314 -8.36 28.25 13.00
CA ASP A 314 -9.38 28.25 11.95
C ASP A 314 -9.83 26.83 11.57
N CYS A 315 -8.92 25.87 11.57
CA CYS A 315 -9.21 24.45 11.40
C CYS A 315 -10.07 23.91 12.56
N LEU A 316 -9.66 24.18 13.80
CA LEU A 316 -10.38 23.76 15.00
C LEU A 316 -11.78 24.37 15.13
N ALA A 317 -12.01 25.54 14.52
CA ALA A 317 -13.30 26.24 14.52
C ALA A 317 -14.15 25.94 13.28
N ALA A 318 -13.69 25.11 12.37
CA ALA A 318 -14.39 24.79 11.14
C ALA A 318 -15.66 23.95 11.43
N PRO A 319 -16.74 24.11 10.61
CA PRO A 319 -17.91 23.23 10.70
C PRO A 319 -17.53 21.77 10.43
N ARG A 320 -18.11 20.86 11.20
CA ARG A 320 -17.94 19.40 11.03
C ARG A 320 -19.10 18.82 10.24
N GLY A 321 -18.86 17.74 9.52
CA GLY A 321 -19.86 16.98 8.76
C GLY A 321 -20.63 15.94 9.59
N ASP A 322 -20.56 16.00 10.88
CA ASP A 322 -20.98 14.97 11.83
C ASP A 322 -22.50 14.90 12.12
N GLU A 323 -23.31 15.74 11.51
CA GLU A 323 -24.78 15.71 11.67
C GLU A 323 -25.47 14.72 10.74
N THR A 324 -24.97 13.53 10.54
CA THR A 324 -25.58 12.55 9.64
C THR A 324 -26.47 11.57 10.38
N ARG A 325 -27.50 11.04 9.70
CA ARG A 325 -28.33 9.93 10.22
C ARG A 325 -27.54 8.64 10.48
N LEU A 326 -26.28 8.58 10.06
CA LEU A 326 -25.38 7.41 10.18
C LEU A 326 -24.37 7.55 11.33
N GLY A 327 -24.48 8.60 12.15
CA GLY A 327 -23.59 8.87 13.28
C GLY A 327 -22.71 10.10 13.08
N SER A 328 -21.73 10.30 13.96
CA SER A 328 -20.87 11.49 14.04
C SER A 328 -19.61 11.44 13.15
N LEU A 329 -19.56 10.56 12.16
CA LEU A 329 -18.40 10.40 11.29
C LEU A 329 -18.76 10.69 9.83
N ASP A 330 -17.90 11.40 9.11
CA ASP A 330 -18.08 11.70 7.68
C ASP A 330 -18.06 10.41 6.85
N LEU A 331 -17.16 9.48 7.18
CA LEU A 331 -16.97 8.19 6.52
C LEU A 331 -17.20 7.02 7.50
N PRO A 332 -18.45 6.71 7.89
CA PRO A 332 -18.73 5.57 8.76
C PRO A 332 -18.32 4.25 8.09
N MET A 333 -18.17 3.17 8.89
CA MET A 333 -17.64 1.87 8.45
C MET A 333 -18.30 1.34 7.18
N LEU A 334 -19.60 1.52 7.01
CA LEU A 334 -20.34 1.08 5.81
C LEU A 334 -19.79 1.72 4.53
N ARG A 335 -19.56 3.04 4.56
CA ARG A 335 -19.03 3.78 3.40
C ARG A 335 -17.55 3.45 3.17
N LEU A 336 -16.78 3.30 4.25
CA LEU A 336 -15.38 2.89 4.20
C LEU A 336 -15.22 1.50 3.56
N GLN A 337 -16.05 0.55 3.96
CA GLN A 337 -16.09 -0.79 3.38
C GLN A 337 -16.51 -0.78 1.91
N ALA A 338 -17.45 0.08 1.52
CA ALA A 338 -17.84 0.22 0.12
C ALA A 338 -16.68 0.71 -0.76
N ILE A 339 -15.91 1.72 -0.30
CA ILE A 339 -14.69 2.16 -0.99
C ILE A 339 -13.67 1.02 -1.08
N ALA A 340 -13.46 0.28 0.02
CA ALA A 340 -12.55 -0.85 0.03
C ALA A 340 -13.00 -1.98 -0.93
N SER A 341 -14.31 -2.25 -1.05
CA SER A 341 -14.85 -3.18 -2.04
C SER A 341 -14.57 -2.72 -3.46
N PHE A 342 -14.81 -1.44 -3.77
CA PHE A 342 -14.45 -0.88 -5.08
C PHE A 342 -12.98 -1.13 -5.42
N ILE A 343 -12.06 -0.93 -4.48
CA ILE A 343 -10.62 -1.16 -4.67
C ILE A 343 -10.31 -2.66 -4.85
N ARG A 344 -10.91 -3.54 -4.03
CA ARG A 344 -10.72 -5.00 -4.12
C ARG A 344 -11.13 -5.59 -5.44
N ASP A 345 -12.17 -5.05 -6.04
CA ASP A 345 -12.82 -5.66 -7.19
C ASP A 345 -12.15 -5.32 -8.52
N HIS A 346 -10.94 -4.75 -8.47
CA HIS A 346 -10.10 -4.54 -9.65
C HIS A 346 -9.18 -5.73 -9.89
N LYS A 347 -9.21 -6.24 -11.12
CA LYS A 347 -8.35 -7.34 -11.58
C LYS A 347 -6.88 -6.98 -11.49
N ALA A 348 -6.07 -7.97 -11.14
CA ALA A 348 -4.62 -7.84 -11.22
C ALA A 348 -4.13 -7.82 -12.68
N PRO A 349 -3.14 -7.01 -13.02
CA PRO A 349 -2.44 -7.15 -14.30
C PRO A 349 -1.76 -8.52 -14.38
N GLN A 350 -1.92 -9.23 -15.49
CA GLN A 350 -1.22 -10.47 -15.77
C GLN A 350 -0.26 -10.25 -16.93
N SER A 351 0.96 -10.73 -16.77
CA SER A 351 1.95 -10.68 -17.84
C SER A 351 1.45 -11.41 -19.08
N VAL A 352 1.76 -10.86 -20.25
CA VAL A 352 1.51 -11.53 -21.53
C VAL A 352 2.48 -12.70 -21.73
N ALA A 353 2.21 -13.57 -22.70
CA ALA A 353 3.16 -14.62 -23.09
C ALA A 353 4.49 -13.97 -23.50
N LEU A 354 5.56 -14.33 -22.78
CA LEU A 354 6.89 -13.77 -23.04
C LEU A 354 7.41 -14.20 -24.43
N ASP A 355 7.84 -13.23 -25.21
CA ASP A 355 8.60 -13.49 -26.44
C ASP A 355 10.03 -13.98 -26.14
N THR A 356 10.83 -14.22 -27.17
CA THR A 356 12.20 -14.76 -27.00
C THR A 356 13.09 -13.78 -26.23
N THR A 357 13.01 -12.50 -26.52
CA THR A 357 13.80 -11.44 -25.86
C THR A 357 13.40 -11.30 -24.39
N ALA A 358 12.10 -11.29 -24.10
CA ALA A 358 11.61 -11.22 -22.74
C ALA A 358 11.96 -12.48 -21.91
N ARG A 359 12.02 -13.68 -22.52
CA ARG A 359 12.53 -14.89 -21.85
C ARG A 359 14.01 -14.79 -21.50
N GLN A 360 14.84 -14.23 -22.38
CA GLN A 360 16.24 -13.91 -22.09
C GLN A 360 16.34 -12.89 -20.96
N GLY A 361 15.55 -11.81 -21.02
CA GLY A 361 15.48 -10.80 -19.97
C GLY A 361 15.07 -11.36 -18.61
N LYS A 362 14.12 -12.33 -18.58
CA LYS A 362 13.75 -13.04 -17.34
C LYS A 362 14.92 -13.84 -16.78
N ALA A 363 15.68 -14.54 -17.61
CA ALA A 363 16.85 -15.27 -17.17
C ALA A 363 17.90 -14.32 -16.57
N LEU A 364 18.16 -13.17 -17.21
CA LEU A 364 19.05 -12.14 -16.72
C LEU A 364 18.54 -11.52 -15.39
N PHE A 365 17.25 -11.29 -15.25
CA PHE A 365 16.63 -10.81 -14.02
C PHE A 365 16.93 -11.72 -12.81
N GLU A 366 16.87 -13.04 -12.99
CA GLU A 366 17.25 -14.01 -11.96
C GLU A 366 18.77 -14.03 -11.74
N GLU A 367 19.57 -14.02 -12.81
CA GLU A 367 21.04 -14.07 -12.75
C GLU A 367 21.66 -12.88 -12.03
N VAL A 368 21.15 -11.67 -12.28
CA VAL A 368 21.65 -10.47 -11.59
C VAL A 368 21.18 -10.40 -10.14
N GLY A 369 20.14 -11.16 -9.75
CA GLY A 369 19.68 -11.30 -8.38
C GLY A 369 18.44 -10.50 -8.01
N CYS A 370 17.71 -9.95 -8.99
CA CYS A 370 16.45 -9.23 -8.71
C CYS A 370 15.40 -10.10 -8.04
N GLY A 371 15.37 -11.42 -8.38
CA GLY A 371 14.46 -12.42 -7.79
C GLY A 371 14.68 -12.65 -6.28
N GLY A 372 15.74 -12.13 -5.68
CA GLY A 372 15.97 -12.17 -4.23
C GLY A 372 14.85 -11.51 -3.43
N CYS A 373 14.45 -10.31 -3.85
CA CYS A 373 13.34 -9.54 -3.27
C CYS A 373 12.07 -9.64 -4.15
N HIS A 374 12.22 -9.53 -5.47
CA HIS A 374 11.11 -9.58 -6.42
C HIS A 374 10.73 -11.04 -6.74
N ARG A 375 10.25 -11.78 -5.73
CA ARG A 375 9.76 -13.15 -5.84
C ARG A 375 8.64 -13.22 -6.87
N SER A 376 8.79 -14.11 -7.87
CA SER A 376 7.89 -14.15 -9.01
C SER A 376 6.47 -14.57 -8.66
N THR A 377 6.28 -15.41 -7.64
CA THR A 377 5.01 -16.10 -7.39
C THR A 377 4.58 -16.03 -5.94
N LEU A 378 3.31 -15.69 -5.75
CA LEU A 378 2.57 -15.78 -4.50
C LEU A 378 1.30 -16.60 -4.70
N THR A 379 0.76 -17.12 -3.61
CA THR A 379 -0.50 -17.87 -3.62
C THR A 379 -1.44 -17.33 -2.55
N THR A 380 -2.69 -17.12 -2.88
CA THR A 380 -3.71 -16.72 -1.91
C THR A 380 -4.10 -17.89 -1.00
N THR A 381 -4.71 -17.59 0.16
CA THR A 381 -5.29 -18.60 1.06
C THR A 381 -6.38 -19.48 0.38
N LYS A 382 -6.88 -19.07 -0.78
CA LYS A 382 -7.84 -19.81 -1.61
C LYS A 382 -7.17 -20.64 -2.72
N GLY A 383 -5.83 -20.68 -2.77
CA GLY A 383 -5.07 -21.42 -3.77
C GLY A 383 -4.97 -20.76 -5.15
N VAL A 384 -5.27 -19.44 -5.24
CA VAL A 384 -5.04 -18.68 -6.48
C VAL A 384 -3.57 -18.31 -6.56
N GLU A 385 -2.85 -18.84 -7.54
CA GLU A 385 -1.48 -18.47 -7.85
C GLU A 385 -1.46 -17.20 -8.69
N PHE A 386 -0.55 -16.28 -8.38
CA PHE A 386 -0.38 -15.01 -9.08
C PHE A 386 1.07 -14.54 -9.05
N HIS A 387 1.43 -13.61 -9.95
CA HIS A 387 2.81 -13.24 -10.21
C HIS A 387 3.05 -11.73 -9.98
N PRO A 388 3.12 -11.29 -8.71
CA PRO A 388 3.34 -9.87 -8.39
C PRO A 388 4.79 -9.44 -8.54
N TYR A 389 5.74 -10.38 -8.52
CA TYR A 389 7.18 -10.09 -8.41
C TYR A 389 7.49 -9.25 -7.18
N SER A 390 7.13 -9.78 -6.01
CA SER A 390 7.33 -9.14 -4.71
C SER A 390 7.24 -10.20 -3.61
N ASP A 391 8.07 -10.09 -2.58
CA ASP A 391 7.98 -10.86 -1.34
C ASP A 391 7.12 -10.16 -0.26
N LEU A 392 6.74 -8.90 -0.48
CA LEU A 392 6.01 -8.03 0.44
C LEU A 392 6.77 -7.67 1.74
N LEU A 393 8.07 -7.97 1.80
CA LEU A 393 8.93 -7.64 2.93
C LEU A 393 9.58 -6.25 2.77
N LEU A 394 10.08 -5.72 3.89
CA LEU A 394 10.89 -4.52 3.93
C LEU A 394 12.35 -4.86 3.65
N HIS A 395 13.01 -4.01 2.84
CA HIS A 395 14.44 -4.08 2.57
C HIS A 395 15.10 -2.72 2.72
N ASP A 396 16.32 -2.67 3.26
CA ASP A 396 17.14 -1.46 3.29
C ASP A 396 17.60 -1.13 1.86
N MET A 397 17.05 -0.05 1.30
CA MET A 397 17.33 0.41 -0.07
C MET A 397 18.49 1.39 -0.15
N GLY A 398 19.24 1.55 0.93
CA GLY A 398 20.41 2.40 0.99
C GLY A 398 20.11 3.88 1.17
N GLU A 399 21.19 4.65 1.29
CA GLU A 399 21.14 6.08 1.58
C GLU A 399 20.48 6.90 0.45
N ALA A 400 20.66 6.48 -0.81
CA ALA A 400 20.13 7.20 -1.96
C ALA A 400 18.59 7.20 -2.05
N LEU A 401 17.94 6.20 -1.49
CA LEU A 401 16.47 6.06 -1.46
C LEU A 401 15.86 6.37 -0.09
N GLN A 402 16.65 6.64 0.94
CA GLN A 402 16.11 7.03 2.24
C GLN A 402 15.23 8.28 2.14
N ASP A 403 14.16 8.32 2.92
CA ASP A 403 13.23 9.43 2.97
C ASP A 403 13.17 10.15 4.33
N GLY A 404 13.99 9.68 5.29
CA GLY A 404 14.06 10.22 6.65
C GLY A 404 12.84 9.93 7.52
N ARG A 405 11.85 9.13 7.05
CA ARG A 405 10.61 8.83 7.76
C ARG A 405 10.49 7.35 8.11
N PRO A 406 10.60 6.97 9.38
CA PRO A 406 10.24 5.62 9.84
C PRO A 406 8.72 5.44 9.86
N GLU A 407 8.25 4.21 9.63
CA GLU A 407 6.83 3.84 9.72
C GLU A 407 6.69 2.49 10.45
N PHE A 408 6.24 2.49 11.69
CA PHE A 408 6.24 1.34 12.61
C PHE A 408 7.65 0.74 12.78
N LEU A 409 7.90 -0.49 12.32
CA LEU A 409 9.24 -1.09 12.38
C LEU A 409 10.12 -0.73 11.17
N ALA A 410 9.53 -0.20 10.09
CA ALA A 410 10.30 0.23 8.94
C ALA A 410 11.14 1.47 9.28
N THR A 411 12.44 1.40 9.05
CA THR A 411 13.36 2.53 9.17
C THR A 411 13.16 3.52 8.02
N GLU A 412 13.86 4.65 8.07
CA GLU A 412 13.88 5.66 7.00
C GLU A 412 14.40 5.12 5.66
N ARG A 413 15.20 4.06 5.68
CA ARG A 413 15.85 3.44 4.50
C ARG A 413 15.10 2.24 3.96
N GLU A 414 14.16 1.68 4.73
CA GLU A 414 13.45 0.47 4.36
C GLU A 414 12.16 0.76 3.63
N PHE A 415 11.95 -0.01 2.56
CA PHE A 415 10.74 0.01 1.74
C PHE A 415 10.28 -1.41 1.44
N ARG A 416 8.97 -1.60 1.39
CA ARG A 416 8.38 -2.85 0.96
C ARG A 416 8.67 -3.08 -0.52
N THR A 417 9.10 -4.28 -0.89
CA THR A 417 9.24 -4.67 -2.29
C THR A 417 7.96 -4.37 -3.05
N ALA A 418 8.04 -3.42 -3.97
CA ALA A 418 6.89 -3.01 -4.78
C ALA A 418 6.57 -4.11 -5.83
N PRO A 419 5.31 -4.48 -6.03
CA PRO A 419 4.93 -5.35 -7.12
C PRO A 419 5.34 -4.81 -8.48
N LEU A 420 5.87 -5.67 -9.36
CA LEU A 420 6.29 -5.29 -10.71
C LEU A 420 5.21 -5.55 -11.77
N TRP A 421 4.09 -6.18 -11.41
CA TRP A 421 2.98 -6.32 -12.35
C TRP A 421 2.50 -4.96 -12.86
N GLY A 422 2.20 -4.88 -14.16
CA GLY A 422 1.75 -3.65 -14.79
C GLY A 422 2.85 -2.60 -15.00
N VAL A 423 4.14 -2.94 -14.84
CA VAL A 423 5.26 -2.03 -15.15
C VAL A 423 5.16 -1.52 -16.59
N GLY A 424 4.92 -2.38 -17.57
CA GLY A 424 4.77 -1.95 -18.96
C GLY A 424 3.60 -1.00 -19.19
N ALA A 425 2.48 -1.18 -18.46
CA ALA A 425 1.38 -0.23 -18.52
C ALA A 425 1.75 1.14 -17.95
N ARG A 426 2.55 1.18 -16.87
CA ARG A 426 3.07 2.42 -16.29
C ARG A 426 4.02 3.13 -17.25
N VAL A 427 4.91 2.39 -17.92
CA VAL A 427 5.80 2.92 -18.96
C VAL A 427 4.99 3.58 -20.10
N ARG A 428 4.00 2.86 -20.64
CA ARG A 428 3.13 3.40 -21.72
C ARG A 428 2.32 4.62 -21.28
N ALA A 429 1.91 4.68 -20.01
CA ALA A 429 1.18 5.80 -19.43
C ALA A 429 2.11 6.94 -18.96
N GLN A 430 3.42 6.80 -19.12
CA GLN A 430 4.45 7.74 -18.65
C GLN A 430 4.36 8.01 -17.14
N HIS A 431 3.90 7.02 -16.34
CA HIS A 431 3.92 7.11 -14.90
C HIS A 431 5.33 6.92 -14.35
N ARG A 432 5.64 7.60 -13.28
CA ARG A 432 6.94 7.52 -12.63
C ARG A 432 7.03 6.34 -11.66
N PHE A 433 8.26 5.99 -11.28
CA PHE A 433 8.61 4.87 -10.43
C PHE A 433 9.22 5.35 -9.10
N LEU A 434 9.40 4.41 -8.16
CA LEU A 434 9.84 4.60 -6.78
C LEU A 434 8.80 5.33 -5.92
N HIS A 435 9.02 5.34 -4.60
CA HIS A 435 8.07 5.87 -3.61
C HIS A 435 7.81 7.38 -3.77
N ASP A 436 8.77 8.11 -4.27
CA ASP A 436 8.78 9.56 -4.42
C ASP A 436 8.65 10.05 -5.88
N ALA A 437 8.43 9.14 -6.82
CA ALA A 437 8.26 9.43 -8.25
C ALA A 437 9.50 10.02 -8.96
N ARG A 438 10.71 9.85 -8.40
CA ARG A 438 11.92 10.42 -9.03
C ARG A 438 12.32 9.74 -10.34
N ALA A 439 12.14 8.44 -10.46
CA ALA A 439 12.52 7.67 -11.64
C ALA A 439 11.46 7.74 -12.74
N LYS A 440 11.87 8.05 -13.98
CA LYS A 440 10.99 8.13 -15.16
C LYS A 440 10.83 6.79 -15.85
N THR A 441 11.82 5.91 -15.72
CA THR A 441 11.88 4.62 -16.39
C THR A 441 12.22 3.50 -15.40
N PRO A 442 11.94 2.24 -15.73
CA PRO A 442 12.43 1.10 -14.93
C PRO A 442 13.96 1.09 -14.81
N GLU A 443 14.69 1.48 -15.85
CA GLU A 443 16.15 1.58 -15.84
C GLU A 443 16.63 2.59 -14.79
N GLU A 444 16.07 3.80 -14.76
CA GLU A 444 16.37 4.79 -13.72
C GLU A 444 16.04 4.24 -12.31
N ALA A 445 14.92 3.51 -12.17
CA ALA A 445 14.55 2.91 -10.90
C ALA A 445 15.59 1.88 -10.43
N ILE A 446 16.08 1.01 -11.31
CA ILE A 446 17.15 0.04 -11.01
C ILE A 446 18.42 0.77 -10.55
N LEU A 447 18.82 1.83 -11.23
CA LEU A 447 20.03 2.57 -10.88
C LEU A 447 19.95 3.32 -9.54
N TRP A 448 18.74 3.63 -9.07
CA TRP A 448 18.53 4.18 -7.76
C TRP A 448 18.58 3.15 -6.62
N HIS A 449 18.47 1.84 -6.91
CA HIS A 449 18.58 0.80 -5.91
C HIS A 449 19.94 0.85 -5.20
N GLY A 450 19.96 0.54 -3.92
CA GLY A 450 21.14 0.50 -3.08
C GLY A 450 20.94 -0.44 -1.89
N GLY A 451 21.77 -0.35 -0.85
CA GLY A 451 21.64 -1.21 0.32
C GLY A 451 21.66 -2.69 -0.05
N GLU A 452 20.64 -3.42 0.34
CA GLU A 452 20.48 -4.85 0.03
C GLU A 452 20.45 -5.15 -1.49
N ALA A 453 20.00 -4.21 -2.31
CA ALA A 453 19.95 -4.36 -3.76
C ALA A 453 21.23 -3.92 -4.48
N GLU A 454 22.28 -3.46 -3.78
CA GLU A 454 23.52 -2.94 -4.40
C GLU A 454 24.24 -3.97 -5.25
N ILE A 455 24.24 -5.24 -4.84
CA ILE A 455 24.87 -6.34 -5.61
C ILE A 455 24.13 -6.55 -6.92
N ALA A 456 22.81 -6.60 -6.89
CA ALA A 456 21.97 -6.78 -8.09
C ALA A 456 22.13 -5.59 -9.07
N LYS A 457 22.09 -4.35 -8.56
CA LYS A 457 22.36 -3.15 -9.35
C LYS A 457 23.75 -3.19 -10.00
N SER A 458 24.78 -3.56 -9.24
CA SER A 458 26.15 -3.63 -9.74
C SER A 458 26.32 -4.68 -10.86
N LYS A 459 25.60 -5.80 -10.78
CA LYS A 459 25.57 -6.79 -11.86
C LYS A 459 24.80 -6.27 -13.08
N PHE A 460 23.65 -5.62 -12.88
CA PHE A 460 22.90 -4.97 -13.97
C PHE A 460 23.75 -3.96 -14.74
N ILE A 461 24.52 -3.11 -14.06
CA ILE A 461 25.41 -2.12 -14.66
C ILE A 461 26.48 -2.77 -15.53
N LYS A 462 26.91 -4.00 -15.22
CA LYS A 462 27.95 -4.75 -15.96
C LYS A 462 27.41 -5.50 -17.18
N LEU A 463 26.10 -5.65 -17.31
CA LEU A 463 25.49 -6.23 -18.52
C LEU A 463 25.85 -5.39 -19.75
N ASP A 464 25.98 -6.02 -20.88
CA ASP A 464 26.08 -5.29 -22.15
C ASP A 464 24.74 -4.62 -22.51
N GLN A 465 24.76 -3.77 -23.51
CA GLN A 465 23.58 -3.01 -23.94
C GLN A 465 22.41 -3.94 -24.32
N THR A 466 22.70 -5.01 -25.05
CA THR A 466 21.66 -5.95 -25.52
C THR A 466 21.03 -6.68 -24.37
N GLU A 467 21.83 -7.11 -23.39
CA GLU A 467 21.38 -7.77 -22.17
C GLU A 467 20.53 -6.81 -21.31
N ARG A 468 20.97 -5.57 -21.10
CA ARG A 468 20.16 -4.57 -20.38
C ARG A 468 18.80 -4.36 -21.03
N LEU A 469 18.78 -4.18 -22.37
CA LEU A 469 17.55 -3.99 -23.12
C LEU A 469 16.64 -5.22 -23.04
N ALA A 470 17.18 -6.44 -23.05
CA ALA A 470 16.39 -7.66 -22.88
C ALA A 470 15.74 -7.75 -21.48
N LEU A 471 16.50 -7.40 -20.42
CA LEU A 471 15.97 -7.34 -19.06
C LEU A 471 14.86 -6.26 -18.93
N LEU A 472 15.07 -5.07 -19.45
CA LEU A 472 14.07 -4.01 -19.43
C LEU A 472 12.82 -4.39 -20.24
N HIS A 473 12.99 -5.05 -21.38
CA HIS A 473 11.89 -5.56 -22.18
C HIS A 473 11.06 -6.62 -21.40
N PHE A 474 11.73 -7.50 -20.64
CA PHE A 474 11.01 -8.41 -19.74
C PHE A 474 10.15 -7.67 -18.72
N LEU A 475 10.69 -6.64 -18.04
CA LEU A 475 9.94 -5.83 -17.09
C LEU A 475 8.71 -5.16 -17.71
N GLU A 476 8.81 -4.76 -18.96
CA GLU A 476 7.70 -4.14 -19.71
C GLU A 476 6.62 -5.16 -20.14
N GLN A 477 6.91 -6.45 -20.08
CA GLN A 477 5.93 -7.52 -20.33
C GLN A 477 5.16 -7.92 -19.05
N LEU A 478 5.59 -7.45 -17.87
CA LEU A 478 4.88 -7.65 -16.61
C LEU A 478 3.73 -6.60 -16.48
#